data_434cc4123018d81ec1011e6e3aad810f
#
_entry.id   434cc4123018d81ec1011e6e3aad810f
#
_cell.length_a   1.000
_cell.length_b   1.000
_cell.length_c   1.000
_cell.angle_alpha   90.00
_cell.angle_beta   90.00
_cell.angle_gamma   90.00
#
_symmetry.space_group_name_H-M   'P 1'
#
loop_
_entity.id
_entity.type
_entity.pdbx_description
1 polymer ?
#
loop_
_entity_poly.entity_id
_entity_poly.type
_entity_poly.pdbx_seq_one_letter_code
_entity_poly.pdbx_strand_id
1 'polypeptide(L)'
;MSTSRRIRRRGDALVVAFTALFCLGIGDAKGGPSISWPTQSWHQGTPASVGLDEKTLASLDADFVAGKYGLVDSFQVFRCGEEVFDRKYPHDYAGIYGKEAKSRGPLNARLTGPYNYFDPASHPYYLGTDLHSMQSVSKTVTSAIFGIAVMRGDFKATLNTPVLKYFDVAKVKNVDHRKRRMTLKDVLTMTTGLAWNEDVPYDDPRSDSSLMEATDDWVQYVIDKPMATDPGTTFNYSSGATELLAYIFQKETGQDIEAYGEEHLFAPLGIKHHWKRTYLGVVDTEGGLYLTGADLAKIGYLYLHDGMWDGRRIVSKEWVKQSLTPFVDTGWQGLKYGFKWWLYPRKDGRRFVWMGIGFGGQRLMVFPEEQLIATFTGWDILKDPAIDAELANRLLPAVVVARCQGDAHK
;
A
#
# COMPACT_ATOMS: atom_id res chain seq x y z
N MET A 1 69.31 -46.42 -10.63
CA MET A 1 70.56 -45.83 -11.09
C MET A 1 70.46 -44.35 -10.97
N SER A 2 71.16 -43.87 -9.99
CA SER A 2 72.24 -42.88 -9.98
C SER A 2 71.76 -41.45 -10.27
N THR A 3 72.06 -40.40 -9.58
CA THR A 3 72.89 -40.07 -8.41
C THR A 3 72.64 -38.60 -8.08
N SER A 4 72.51 -38.35 -6.83
CA SER A 4 72.99 -37.26 -6.00
C SER A 4 73.74 -36.07 -6.68
N ARG A 5 73.38 -34.82 -6.29
CA ARG A 5 74.43 -33.88 -5.76
C ARG A 5 73.77 -32.72 -5.01
N ARG A 6 74.10 -32.60 -3.73
CA ARG A 6 73.94 -31.42 -2.86
C ARG A 6 74.96 -30.36 -3.28
N ILE A 7 74.54 -29.10 -3.30
CA ILE A 7 75.45 -27.99 -3.05
C ILE A 7 74.80 -27.03 -2.05
N ARG A 8 75.42 -26.89 -0.88
CA ARG A 8 75.23 -25.81 0.10
C ARG A 8 75.91 -24.53 -0.39
N ARG A 9 75.32 -23.38 -0.29
CA ARG A 9 76.04 -22.12 -0.04
C ARG A 9 75.25 -21.23 0.94
N ARG A 10 76.01 -20.72 1.89
CA ARG A 10 75.78 -19.72 2.93
C ARG A 10 75.24 -18.44 2.32
N GLY A 11 74.25 -17.76 2.84
CA GLY A 11 74.30 -16.87 3.99
C GLY A 11 74.60 -15.45 3.52
N ASP A 12 73.62 -14.57 3.66
CA ASP A 12 73.87 -13.19 4.10
C ASP A 12 72.51 -12.56 4.47
N ALA A 13 72.38 -12.14 5.74
CA ALA A 13 71.25 -11.48 6.28
C ALA A 13 71.27 -9.99 5.93
N LEU A 14 70.33 -9.54 5.15
CA LEU A 14 70.11 -8.11 4.91
C LEU A 14 69.01 -7.64 5.84
N VAL A 15 69.37 -6.87 6.87
CA VAL A 15 68.46 -6.15 7.76
C VAL A 15 67.91 -4.96 7.01
N VAL A 16 66.65 -4.99 6.60
CA VAL A 16 65.91 -3.84 6.09
C VAL A 16 65.14 -3.20 7.25
N ALA A 17 65.57 -2.03 7.66
CA ALA A 17 64.88 -1.20 8.62
C ALA A 17 63.59 -0.65 7.98
N PHE A 18 62.42 -1.08 8.47
CA PHE A 18 61.13 -0.47 8.14
C PHE A 18 60.96 0.82 8.95
N THR A 19 61.05 1.94 8.28
CA THR A 19 60.64 3.25 8.80
C THR A 19 59.11 3.28 8.80
N ALA A 20 58.52 3.28 9.99
CA ALA A 20 57.08 3.46 10.16
C ALA A 20 56.69 4.91 9.81
N LEU A 21 56.06 5.09 8.67
CA LEU A 21 55.41 6.36 8.32
C LEU A 21 54.10 6.45 9.06
N PHE A 22 54.01 7.31 10.04
CA PHE A 22 52.75 7.69 10.72
C PHE A 22 51.89 8.46 9.72
N CYS A 23 50.90 7.81 9.11
CA CYS A 23 49.81 8.51 8.45
C CYS A 23 48.91 9.10 9.53
N LEU A 24 49.00 10.41 9.68
CA LEU A 24 48.05 11.22 10.43
C LEU A 24 46.64 10.99 9.88
N GLY A 25 45.72 10.68 10.77
CA GLY A 25 44.35 10.39 10.48
C GLY A 25 43.66 11.52 9.69
N ILE A 26 43.11 11.12 8.57
CA ILE A 26 42.08 11.91 7.88
C ILE A 26 40.88 11.90 8.79
N GLY A 27 40.52 13.07 9.30
CA GLY A 27 39.39 13.26 10.17
C GLY A 27 38.11 12.68 9.56
N ASP A 28 37.36 11.99 10.39
CA ASP A 28 36.00 11.53 10.08
C ASP A 28 35.21 12.71 9.52
N ALA A 29 34.88 12.64 8.25
CA ALA A 29 33.81 13.45 7.70
C ALA A 29 32.57 13.09 8.54
N LYS A 30 32.09 14.04 9.34
CA LYS A 30 30.80 13.91 10.04
C LYS A 30 29.77 13.64 8.98
N GLY A 31 29.42 12.36 8.78
CA GLY A 31 28.28 11.97 7.98
C GLY A 31 27.07 12.71 8.51
N GLY A 32 26.33 13.39 7.64
CA GLY A 32 25.03 13.91 7.99
C GLY A 32 24.16 12.77 8.58
N PRO A 33 23.11 13.08 9.34
CA PRO A 33 22.27 12.06 9.91
C PRO A 33 21.79 11.10 8.81
N SER A 34 22.14 9.82 8.97
CA SER A 34 21.75 8.78 8.02
C SER A 34 20.25 8.55 8.15
N ILE A 35 19.54 8.47 7.01
CA ILE A 35 18.13 8.07 7.00
C ILE A 35 18.04 6.69 7.65
N SER A 36 17.14 6.57 8.63
CA SER A 36 16.84 5.28 9.26
C SER A 36 15.83 4.51 8.40
N TRP A 37 16.17 3.28 8.04
CA TRP A 37 15.30 2.40 7.25
C TRP A 37 14.70 1.32 8.14
N PRO A 38 13.36 1.28 8.32
CA PRO A 38 12.70 0.37 9.26
C PRO A 38 12.51 -1.04 8.66
N THR A 39 13.51 -1.60 7.98
CA THR A 39 13.43 -2.93 7.34
C THR A 39 13.11 -4.03 8.35
N GLN A 40 13.76 -4.04 9.51
CA GLN A 40 13.48 -5.00 10.57
C GLN A 40 12.35 -4.52 11.49
N SER A 41 12.45 -3.27 11.96
CA SER A 41 11.46 -2.62 12.81
C SER A 41 11.66 -1.12 12.76
N TRP A 42 10.63 -0.36 13.06
CA TRP A 42 10.73 1.07 13.25
C TRP A 42 11.56 1.38 14.50
N HIS A 43 12.39 2.42 14.41
CA HIS A 43 12.97 3.01 15.61
C HIS A 43 11.87 3.61 16.45
N GLN A 44 11.94 3.38 17.76
CA GLN A 44 10.97 3.91 18.71
C GLN A 44 11.41 5.29 19.17
N GLY A 45 10.53 6.27 19.01
CA GLY A 45 10.72 7.64 19.46
C GLY A 45 9.59 8.11 20.37
N THR A 46 9.59 9.38 20.65
CA THR A 46 8.47 10.07 21.32
C THR A 46 7.92 11.15 20.39
N PRO A 47 6.64 11.54 20.52
CA PRO A 47 6.12 12.65 19.72
C PRO A 47 6.98 13.92 19.83
N ALA A 48 7.44 14.25 21.02
CA ALA A 48 8.28 15.42 21.27
C ALA A 48 9.65 15.34 20.56
N SER A 49 10.29 14.14 20.49
CA SER A 49 11.60 13.96 19.86
C SER A 49 11.59 14.32 18.36
N VAL A 50 10.44 14.15 17.72
CA VAL A 50 10.25 14.44 16.29
C VAL A 50 9.42 15.70 16.06
N GLY A 51 9.18 16.51 17.09
CA GLY A 51 8.47 17.79 16.99
C GLY A 51 6.97 17.65 16.72
N LEU A 52 6.33 16.68 17.37
CA LEU A 52 4.88 16.54 17.43
C LEU A 52 4.33 16.98 18.79
N ASP A 53 3.13 17.56 18.78
CA ASP A 53 2.39 17.89 20.01
C ASP A 53 1.69 16.65 20.58
N GLU A 54 2.17 16.19 21.73
CA GLU A 54 1.63 15.04 22.42
C GLU A 54 0.16 15.21 22.83
N LYS A 55 -0.28 16.44 23.14
CA LYS A 55 -1.66 16.71 23.56
C LYS A 55 -2.64 16.50 22.40
N THR A 56 -2.23 16.88 21.21
CA THR A 56 -3.06 16.66 20.01
C THR A 56 -3.23 15.16 19.73
N LEU A 57 -2.16 14.36 19.85
CA LEU A 57 -2.24 12.91 19.67
C LEU A 57 -3.05 12.25 20.81
N ALA A 58 -2.86 12.66 22.06
CA ALA A 58 -3.63 12.17 23.18
C ALA A 58 -5.14 12.52 23.06
N SER A 59 -5.48 13.68 22.47
CA SER A 59 -6.87 14.05 22.20
C SER A 59 -7.50 13.16 21.15
N LEU A 60 -6.75 12.77 20.12
CA LEU A 60 -7.22 11.79 19.12
C LEU A 60 -7.41 10.40 19.73
N ASP A 61 -6.44 9.96 20.55
CA ASP A 61 -6.50 8.70 21.29
C ASP A 61 -7.76 8.62 22.15
N ALA A 62 -8.05 9.68 22.91
CA ALA A 62 -9.26 9.76 23.73
C ALA A 62 -10.55 9.67 22.92
N ASP A 63 -10.60 10.28 21.73
CA ASP A 63 -11.75 10.18 20.83
C ASP A 63 -11.92 8.77 20.25
N PHE A 64 -10.83 8.04 19.97
CA PHE A 64 -10.89 6.63 19.56
C PHE A 64 -11.39 5.73 20.69
N VAL A 65 -10.85 5.90 21.90
CA VAL A 65 -11.33 5.20 23.10
C VAL A 65 -12.81 5.45 23.35
N ALA A 66 -13.29 6.68 23.09
CA ALA A 66 -14.71 7.04 23.24
C ALA A 66 -15.61 6.53 22.11
N GLY A 67 -15.04 5.87 21.07
CA GLY A 67 -15.80 5.36 19.91
C GLY A 67 -16.34 6.43 18.98
N LYS A 68 -15.80 7.66 19.04
CA LYS A 68 -16.25 8.77 18.18
C LYS A 68 -16.11 8.48 16.70
N TYR A 69 -15.14 7.68 16.32
CA TYR A 69 -14.82 7.31 14.94
C TYR A 69 -15.21 5.87 14.59
N GLY A 70 -16.13 5.28 15.35
CA GLY A 70 -16.56 3.91 15.16
C GLY A 70 -15.59 2.88 15.75
N LEU A 71 -15.56 1.68 15.16
CA LEU A 71 -14.73 0.56 15.62
C LEU A 71 -13.31 0.68 15.04
N VAL A 72 -12.46 1.47 15.68
CA VAL A 72 -11.03 1.59 15.34
C VAL A 72 -10.25 0.58 16.16
N ASP A 73 -9.38 -0.22 15.53
CA ASP A 73 -8.58 -1.26 16.16
C ASP A 73 -7.16 -0.81 16.50
N SER A 74 -6.59 0.09 15.68
CA SER A 74 -5.28 0.67 15.95
C SER A 74 -5.13 2.08 15.40
N PHE A 75 -4.24 2.83 16.04
CA PHE A 75 -3.77 4.14 15.58
C PHE A 75 -2.26 4.22 15.79
N GLN A 76 -1.51 4.45 14.74
CA GLN A 76 -0.06 4.57 14.77
C GLN A 76 0.41 5.82 14.03
N VAL A 77 1.46 6.46 14.54
CA VAL A 77 2.06 7.66 13.94
C VAL A 77 3.56 7.47 13.78
N PHE A 78 4.04 7.79 12.58
CA PHE A 78 5.46 7.70 12.22
C PHE A 78 5.92 9.05 11.68
N ARG A 79 7.07 9.49 12.13
CA ARG A 79 7.69 10.73 11.65
C ARG A 79 9.21 10.64 11.70
N CYS A 80 9.87 11.21 10.69
CA CYS A 80 11.34 11.25 10.64
C CYS A 80 12.01 9.86 10.70
N GLY A 81 11.34 8.80 10.23
CA GLY A 81 11.84 7.42 10.31
C GLY A 81 11.65 6.74 11.66
N GLU A 82 10.89 7.33 12.58
CA GLU A 82 10.59 6.78 13.90
C GLU A 82 9.09 6.53 14.07
N GLU A 83 8.73 5.44 14.75
CA GLU A 83 7.39 5.21 15.29
C GLU A 83 7.30 5.94 16.62
N VAL A 84 6.39 6.91 16.73
CA VAL A 84 6.30 7.80 17.86
C VAL A 84 5.00 7.70 18.63
N PHE A 85 4.05 6.97 18.08
CA PHE A 85 2.77 6.71 18.73
C PHE A 85 2.21 5.38 18.24
N ASP A 86 1.83 4.49 19.15
CA ASP A 86 1.18 3.21 18.86
C ASP A 86 0.10 2.94 19.91
N ARG A 87 -1.14 2.76 19.46
CA ARG A 87 -2.30 2.40 20.28
C ARG A 87 -3.13 1.32 19.62
N LYS A 88 -3.65 0.44 20.44
CA LYS A 88 -4.57 -0.63 20.06
C LYS A 88 -5.85 -0.52 20.87
N TYR A 89 -6.98 -0.75 20.21
CA TYR A 89 -8.32 -0.66 20.75
C TYR A 89 -9.05 -1.99 20.49
N PRO A 90 -8.92 -2.99 21.37
CA PRO A 90 -9.46 -4.32 21.12
C PRO A 90 -10.99 -4.32 21.16
N HIS A 91 -11.62 -5.02 20.22
CA HIS A 91 -13.06 -5.22 20.15
C HIS A 91 -13.42 -6.71 20.13
N ASP A 92 -14.56 -7.07 20.72
CA ASP A 92 -15.13 -8.42 20.61
C ASP A 92 -15.99 -8.53 19.35
N TYR A 93 -15.35 -8.77 18.21
CA TYR A 93 -16.06 -8.92 16.93
C TYR A 93 -16.96 -10.16 16.86
N ALA A 94 -16.66 -11.21 17.61
CA ALA A 94 -17.55 -12.36 17.71
C ALA A 94 -18.88 -11.97 18.40
N GLY A 95 -18.83 -11.12 19.43
CA GLY A 95 -20.00 -10.54 20.06
C GLY A 95 -20.72 -9.53 19.17
N ILE A 96 -19.97 -8.66 18.49
CA ILE A 96 -20.53 -7.58 17.63
C ILE A 96 -21.24 -8.14 16.40
N TYR A 97 -20.59 -9.07 15.66
CA TYR A 97 -21.05 -9.56 14.35
C TYR A 97 -21.50 -11.02 14.33
N GLY A 98 -21.53 -11.70 15.47
CA GLY A 98 -21.82 -13.13 15.54
C GLY A 98 -23.20 -13.56 15.05
N LYS A 99 -24.17 -12.64 14.98
CA LYS A 99 -25.48 -12.87 14.38
C LYS A 99 -25.41 -12.77 12.84
N GLU A 100 -24.79 -11.73 12.34
CA GLU A 100 -24.62 -11.45 10.91
C GLU A 100 -23.78 -12.54 10.25
N ALA A 101 -22.75 -13.05 10.91
CA ALA A 101 -21.90 -14.13 10.42
C ALA A 101 -22.66 -15.42 10.04
N LYS A 102 -23.86 -15.64 10.61
CA LYS A 102 -24.68 -16.83 10.42
C LYS A 102 -25.79 -16.68 9.38
N SER A 103 -25.98 -15.48 8.83
CA SER A 103 -27.06 -15.14 7.91
C SER A 103 -26.49 -14.62 6.60
N ARG A 104 -26.88 -15.20 5.46
CA ARG A 104 -26.42 -14.74 4.15
C ARG A 104 -26.90 -13.33 3.86
N GLY A 105 -25.98 -12.52 3.32
CA GLY A 105 -26.20 -11.16 2.88
C GLY A 105 -25.13 -10.73 1.88
N PRO A 106 -25.13 -9.48 1.43
CA PRO A 106 -24.14 -8.99 0.46
C PRO A 106 -22.68 -9.12 0.94
N LEU A 107 -22.43 -8.91 2.26
CA LEU A 107 -21.07 -9.03 2.85
C LEU A 107 -20.70 -10.46 3.26
N ASN A 108 -21.55 -11.43 3.00
CA ASN A 108 -21.31 -12.85 3.27
C ASN A 108 -22.23 -13.74 2.44
N ALA A 109 -22.21 -13.56 1.13
CA ALA A 109 -22.95 -14.38 0.18
C ALA A 109 -22.65 -15.89 0.38
N ARG A 110 -21.46 -16.20 0.91
CA ARG A 110 -21.04 -17.53 1.40
C ARG A 110 -20.80 -17.42 2.90
N LEU A 111 -21.38 -18.37 3.68
CA LEU A 111 -21.28 -18.35 5.14
C LEU A 111 -19.91 -18.83 5.67
N THR A 112 -19.08 -19.40 4.81
CA THR A 112 -17.75 -19.90 5.16
C THR A 112 -16.70 -19.38 4.19
N GLY A 113 -15.47 -19.24 4.69
CA GLY A 113 -14.34 -18.79 3.89
C GLY A 113 -14.05 -17.29 4.05
N PRO A 114 -13.03 -16.80 3.34
CA PRO A 114 -12.44 -15.49 3.59
C PRO A 114 -13.33 -14.30 3.14
N TYR A 115 -14.49 -14.57 2.52
CA TYR A 115 -15.46 -13.58 2.06
C TYR A 115 -16.75 -13.59 2.88
N ASN A 116 -16.71 -14.14 4.10
CA ASN A 116 -17.66 -13.80 5.16
C ASN A 116 -17.02 -12.72 6.04
N TYR A 117 -17.34 -11.46 5.75
CA TYR A 117 -16.75 -10.29 6.43
C TYR A 117 -17.12 -10.18 7.91
N PHE A 118 -18.09 -10.99 8.36
CA PHE A 118 -18.50 -11.07 9.76
C PHE A 118 -17.82 -12.22 10.53
N ASP A 119 -17.04 -13.08 9.84
CA ASP A 119 -16.39 -14.23 10.48
C ASP A 119 -15.12 -13.78 11.23
N PRO A 120 -15.10 -13.84 12.59
CA PRO A 120 -13.97 -13.40 13.38
C PRO A 120 -12.70 -14.26 13.22
N ALA A 121 -12.79 -15.43 12.58
CA ALA A 121 -11.61 -16.21 12.25
C ALA A 121 -10.81 -15.60 11.10
N SER A 122 -11.47 -14.90 10.19
CA SER A 122 -10.85 -14.29 9.00
C SER A 122 -10.79 -12.76 9.09
N HIS A 123 -11.61 -12.11 9.93
CA HIS A 123 -11.78 -10.68 10.00
C HIS A 123 -11.95 -10.17 11.43
N PRO A 124 -11.44 -8.97 11.75
CA PRO A 124 -10.55 -8.17 10.91
C PRO A 124 -9.13 -8.72 10.84
N TYR A 125 -8.74 -9.62 11.76
CA TYR A 125 -7.40 -10.21 11.84
C TYR A 125 -7.36 -11.58 11.19
N TYR A 126 -6.30 -11.85 10.43
CA TYR A 126 -6.12 -13.14 9.77
C TYR A 126 -5.75 -14.24 10.77
N LEU A 127 -6.62 -15.23 10.97
CA LEU A 127 -6.39 -16.45 11.76
C LEU A 127 -5.68 -16.23 13.10
N GLY A 128 -6.05 -15.16 13.83
CA GLY A 128 -5.47 -14.86 15.14
C GLY A 128 -4.05 -14.29 15.11
N THR A 129 -3.54 -13.90 13.95
CA THR A 129 -2.29 -13.14 13.82
C THR A 129 -2.53 -11.66 14.12
N ASP A 130 -1.48 -10.83 14.06
CA ASP A 130 -1.57 -9.37 14.12
C ASP A 130 -1.77 -8.71 12.74
N LEU A 131 -1.90 -9.50 11.68
CA LEU A 131 -2.18 -9.03 10.33
C LEU A 131 -3.65 -8.63 10.22
N HIS A 132 -3.89 -7.36 10.01
CA HIS A 132 -5.21 -6.78 9.86
C HIS A 132 -5.59 -6.66 8.38
N SER A 133 -6.87 -6.83 8.04
CA SER A 133 -7.37 -6.62 6.68
C SER A 133 -7.16 -5.17 6.24
N MET A 134 -6.56 -4.98 5.08
CA MET A 134 -6.30 -3.65 4.50
C MET A 134 -7.43 -3.17 3.60
N GLN A 135 -8.32 -4.07 3.21
CA GLN A 135 -9.39 -3.74 2.30
C GLN A 135 -8.87 -2.95 1.08
N SER A 136 -9.55 -1.94 0.62
CA SER A 136 -9.17 -1.18 -0.58
C SER A 136 -7.80 -0.48 -0.53
N VAL A 137 -7.12 -0.42 0.62
CA VAL A 137 -5.70 -0.01 0.66
C VAL A 137 -4.82 -1.01 -0.11
N SER A 138 -5.26 -2.25 -0.29
CA SER A 138 -4.63 -3.27 -1.16
C SER A 138 -4.38 -2.74 -2.58
N LYS A 139 -5.29 -1.89 -3.10
CA LYS A 139 -5.19 -1.28 -4.43
C LYS A 139 -3.94 -0.41 -4.58
N THR A 140 -3.58 0.33 -3.52
CA THR A 140 -2.38 1.16 -3.46
C THR A 140 -1.11 0.31 -3.56
N VAL A 141 -1.07 -0.81 -2.82
CA VAL A 141 0.05 -1.76 -2.83
C VAL A 141 0.14 -2.47 -4.19
N THR A 142 -0.99 -2.89 -4.76
CA THR A 142 -1.07 -3.45 -6.13
C THR A 142 -0.45 -2.51 -7.15
N SER A 143 -0.77 -1.21 -7.09
CA SER A 143 -0.17 -0.20 -7.97
C SER A 143 1.35 -0.12 -7.81
N ALA A 144 1.86 -0.19 -6.58
CA ALA A 144 3.31 -0.19 -6.33
C ALA A 144 4.00 -1.38 -7.00
N ILE A 145 3.43 -2.60 -6.88
CA ILE A 145 3.97 -3.82 -7.51
C ILE A 145 4.00 -3.68 -9.04
N PHE A 146 2.93 -3.12 -9.65
CA PHE A 146 2.93 -2.80 -11.08
C PHE A 146 4.09 -1.86 -11.45
N GLY A 147 4.31 -0.81 -10.66
CA GLY A 147 5.41 0.13 -10.87
C GLY A 147 6.77 -0.50 -10.80
N ILE A 148 6.97 -1.47 -9.91
CA ILE A 148 8.19 -2.26 -9.82
C ILE A 148 8.38 -3.07 -11.09
N ALA A 149 7.36 -3.79 -11.55
CA ALA A 149 7.46 -4.64 -12.74
C ALA A 149 7.71 -3.83 -14.01
N VAL A 150 7.10 -2.65 -14.14
CA VAL A 150 7.37 -1.71 -15.24
C VAL A 150 8.81 -1.21 -15.20
N MET A 151 9.30 -0.79 -14.03
CA MET A 151 10.68 -0.30 -13.86
C MET A 151 11.72 -1.38 -14.20
N ARG A 152 11.45 -2.61 -13.82
CA ARG A 152 12.35 -3.75 -14.07
C ARG A 152 12.31 -4.25 -15.52
N GLY A 153 11.28 -3.84 -16.29
CA GLY A 153 11.03 -4.33 -17.65
C GLY A 153 10.38 -5.72 -17.71
N ASP A 154 9.90 -6.22 -16.58
CA ASP A 154 9.20 -7.50 -16.48
C ASP A 154 7.76 -7.35 -17.00
N PHE A 155 7.14 -6.17 -16.82
CA PHE A 155 5.89 -5.76 -17.42
C PHE A 155 6.16 -4.87 -18.64
N LYS A 156 6.03 -5.44 -19.84
CA LYS A 156 6.45 -4.79 -21.11
C LYS A 156 5.38 -3.91 -21.75
N ALA A 157 4.12 -4.13 -21.40
CA ALA A 157 3.04 -3.32 -21.93
C ALA A 157 3.08 -1.89 -21.39
N THR A 158 2.63 -0.94 -22.21
CA THR A 158 2.53 0.47 -21.80
C THR A 158 1.19 0.75 -21.14
N LEU A 159 1.08 1.87 -20.43
CA LEU A 159 -0.18 2.31 -19.82
C LEU A 159 -1.31 2.54 -20.84
N ASN A 160 -0.98 2.76 -22.11
CA ASN A 160 -1.95 2.91 -23.20
C ASN A 160 -2.36 1.58 -23.85
N THR A 161 -1.86 0.46 -23.35
CA THR A 161 -2.23 -0.86 -23.87
C THR A 161 -3.70 -1.14 -23.59
N PRO A 162 -4.51 -1.52 -24.59
CA PRO A 162 -5.91 -1.88 -24.40
C PRO A 162 -6.04 -3.11 -23.49
N VAL A 163 -6.95 -3.04 -22.52
CA VAL A 163 -7.22 -4.13 -21.58
C VAL A 163 -7.65 -5.41 -22.29
N LEU A 164 -8.45 -5.31 -23.35
CA LEU A 164 -8.91 -6.46 -24.11
C LEU A 164 -7.80 -7.25 -24.81
N LYS A 165 -6.56 -6.73 -24.90
CA LYS A 165 -5.39 -7.51 -25.36
C LYS A 165 -5.20 -8.81 -24.57
N TYR A 166 -5.61 -8.81 -23.31
CA TYR A 166 -5.38 -9.93 -22.37
C TYR A 166 -6.53 -10.95 -22.35
N PHE A 167 -7.60 -10.69 -23.09
CA PHE A 167 -8.83 -11.49 -23.07
C PHE A 167 -9.12 -12.14 -24.41
N ASP A 168 -9.73 -13.31 -24.38
CA ASP A 168 -10.40 -13.87 -25.56
C ASP A 168 -11.70 -13.07 -25.79
N VAL A 169 -11.65 -12.15 -26.75
CA VAL A 169 -12.76 -11.22 -27.02
C VAL A 169 -14.07 -11.94 -27.36
N ALA A 170 -13.99 -13.17 -27.90
CA ALA A 170 -15.18 -13.96 -28.18
C ALA A 170 -15.94 -14.42 -26.95
N LYS A 171 -15.27 -14.44 -25.78
CA LYS A 171 -15.84 -14.80 -24.49
C LYS A 171 -16.26 -13.60 -23.63
N VAL A 172 -15.97 -12.39 -24.08
CA VAL A 172 -16.31 -11.15 -23.35
C VAL A 172 -17.64 -10.61 -23.86
N LYS A 173 -18.57 -10.36 -22.94
CA LYS A 173 -19.86 -9.76 -23.27
C LYS A 173 -19.77 -8.24 -23.42
N ASN A 174 -20.77 -7.66 -24.07
CA ASN A 174 -20.94 -6.20 -24.19
C ASN A 174 -19.70 -5.49 -24.78
N VAL A 175 -19.03 -6.10 -25.73
CA VAL A 175 -17.86 -5.51 -26.41
C VAL A 175 -18.33 -4.51 -27.45
N ASP A 176 -18.14 -3.23 -27.19
CA ASP A 176 -18.35 -2.13 -28.11
C ASP A 176 -17.03 -1.41 -28.46
N HIS A 177 -17.08 -0.34 -29.25
CA HIS A 177 -15.90 0.44 -29.63
C HIS A 177 -15.22 1.14 -28.45
N ARG A 178 -15.96 1.48 -27.37
CA ARG A 178 -15.45 2.09 -26.14
C ARG A 178 -14.62 1.08 -25.34
N LYS A 179 -15.19 -0.12 -25.09
CA LYS A 179 -14.48 -1.18 -24.35
C LYS A 179 -13.18 -1.58 -25.05
N ARG A 180 -13.13 -1.55 -26.38
CA ARG A 180 -11.90 -1.81 -27.15
C ARG A 180 -10.80 -0.76 -26.94
N ARG A 181 -11.15 0.45 -26.51
CA ARG A 181 -10.21 1.54 -26.22
C ARG A 181 -9.82 1.65 -24.76
N MET A 182 -10.50 0.94 -23.84
CA MET A 182 -10.18 0.93 -22.42
C MET A 182 -8.75 0.47 -22.18
N THR A 183 -7.93 1.27 -21.50
CA THR A 183 -6.49 1.06 -21.34
C THR A 183 -6.13 0.71 -19.90
N LEU A 184 -4.89 0.25 -19.69
CA LEU A 184 -4.32 0.04 -18.34
C LEU A 184 -4.32 1.31 -17.51
N LYS A 185 -4.09 2.48 -18.13
CA LYS A 185 -4.17 3.76 -17.43
C LYS A 185 -5.57 4.00 -16.88
N ASP A 186 -6.61 3.72 -17.65
CA ASP A 186 -8.00 3.88 -17.23
C ASP A 186 -8.34 2.99 -16.03
N VAL A 187 -7.78 1.77 -15.99
CA VAL A 187 -7.90 0.87 -14.84
C VAL A 187 -7.20 1.47 -13.60
N LEU A 188 -5.97 1.98 -13.75
CA LEU A 188 -5.20 2.56 -12.64
C LEU A 188 -5.83 3.83 -12.08
N THR A 189 -6.46 4.65 -12.94
CA THR A 189 -7.08 5.94 -12.56
C THR A 189 -8.56 5.86 -12.21
N MET A 190 -9.18 4.66 -12.20
CA MET A 190 -10.62 4.47 -11.96
C MET A 190 -11.50 5.20 -12.99
N THR A 191 -11.07 5.19 -14.25
CA THR A 191 -11.79 5.83 -15.37
C THR A 191 -12.11 4.85 -16.48
N THR A 192 -12.40 3.59 -16.15
CA THR A 192 -12.63 2.51 -17.11
C THR A 192 -13.83 2.76 -18.01
N GLY A 193 -14.82 3.51 -17.57
CA GLY A 193 -16.09 3.72 -18.24
C GLY A 193 -17.05 2.53 -18.17
N LEU A 194 -16.70 1.44 -17.48
CA LEU A 194 -17.61 0.32 -17.22
C LEU A 194 -18.78 0.76 -16.33
N ALA A 195 -19.95 0.20 -16.57
CA ALA A 195 -21.11 0.35 -15.71
C ALA A 195 -20.85 -0.41 -14.38
N TRP A 196 -20.52 0.33 -13.36
CA TRP A 196 -20.18 -0.19 -12.05
C TRP A 196 -20.83 0.64 -10.96
N ASN A 197 -21.55 0.00 -10.05
CA ASN A 197 -22.22 0.65 -8.94
C ASN A 197 -21.57 0.27 -7.60
N GLU A 198 -20.74 1.16 -7.08
CA GLU A 198 -20.10 1.05 -5.77
C GLU A 198 -20.32 2.35 -4.95
N ASP A 199 -21.29 3.18 -5.37
CA ASP A 199 -21.73 4.39 -4.68
C ASP A 199 -22.79 4.11 -3.59
N VAL A 200 -23.20 2.85 -3.46
CA VAL A 200 -24.09 2.36 -2.42
C VAL A 200 -23.30 1.62 -1.33
N PRO A 201 -23.82 1.49 -0.10
CA PRO A 201 -23.17 0.67 0.93
C PRO A 201 -22.90 -0.76 0.45
N TYR A 202 -21.82 -1.39 0.95
CA TYR A 202 -21.45 -2.75 0.55
C TYR A 202 -22.46 -3.82 1.00
N ASP A 203 -23.28 -3.53 2.00
CA ASP A 203 -24.40 -4.38 2.42
C ASP A 203 -25.69 -4.15 1.59
N ASP A 204 -25.67 -3.20 0.65
CA ASP A 204 -26.75 -3.03 -0.33
C ASP A 204 -26.65 -4.10 -1.43
N PRO A 205 -27.76 -4.82 -1.74
CA PRO A 205 -27.74 -5.87 -2.78
C PRO A 205 -27.48 -5.34 -4.22
N ARG A 206 -27.42 -4.03 -4.42
CA ARG A 206 -27.08 -3.39 -5.70
C ARG A 206 -25.59 -3.08 -5.83
N SER A 207 -24.77 -3.30 -4.78
CA SER A 207 -23.34 -3.08 -4.81
C SER A 207 -22.68 -4.07 -5.78
N ASP A 208 -22.02 -3.57 -6.83
CA ASP A 208 -21.33 -4.41 -7.79
C ASP A 208 -20.11 -5.12 -7.19
N SER A 209 -19.46 -4.54 -6.17
CA SER A 209 -18.39 -5.21 -5.44
C SER A 209 -18.90 -6.48 -4.75
N SER A 210 -19.97 -6.36 -3.97
CA SER A 210 -20.58 -7.50 -3.27
C SER A 210 -21.19 -8.53 -4.25
N LEU A 211 -21.75 -8.08 -5.36
CA LEU A 211 -22.26 -8.96 -6.41
C LEU A 211 -21.13 -9.71 -7.11
N MET A 212 -20.00 -9.06 -7.37
CA MET A 212 -18.78 -9.70 -7.91
C MET A 212 -18.28 -10.79 -6.98
N GLU A 213 -18.12 -10.47 -5.68
CA GLU A 213 -17.63 -11.43 -4.67
C GLU A 213 -18.55 -12.64 -4.48
N ALA A 214 -19.83 -12.50 -4.76
CA ALA A 214 -20.79 -13.60 -4.75
C ALA A 214 -20.60 -14.57 -5.93
N THR A 215 -19.88 -14.18 -6.99
CA THR A 215 -19.61 -15.03 -8.16
C THR A 215 -18.34 -15.88 -7.96
N ASP A 216 -18.13 -16.88 -8.81
CA ASP A 216 -16.89 -17.65 -8.83
C ASP A 216 -15.77 -16.95 -9.61
N ASP A 217 -16.12 -16.31 -10.74
CA ASP A 217 -15.18 -15.67 -11.66
C ASP A 217 -15.34 -14.15 -11.63
N TRP A 218 -14.58 -13.50 -10.77
CA TRP A 218 -14.61 -12.05 -10.59
C TRP A 218 -14.10 -11.31 -11.83
N VAL A 219 -13.06 -11.84 -12.47
CA VAL A 219 -12.46 -11.24 -13.65
C VAL A 219 -13.44 -11.22 -14.80
N GLN A 220 -14.15 -12.35 -15.03
CA GLN A 220 -15.19 -12.43 -16.06
C GLN A 220 -16.39 -11.54 -15.74
N TYR A 221 -16.82 -11.50 -14.47
CA TYR A 221 -17.88 -10.61 -14.01
C TYR A 221 -17.60 -9.15 -14.40
N VAL A 222 -16.39 -8.68 -14.13
CA VAL A 222 -15.98 -7.30 -14.37
C VAL A 222 -15.85 -7.00 -15.87
N ILE A 223 -15.14 -7.85 -16.62
CA ILE A 223 -14.89 -7.56 -18.04
C ILE A 223 -16.17 -7.66 -18.88
N ASP A 224 -17.17 -8.38 -18.40
CA ASP A 224 -18.49 -8.50 -19.03
C ASP A 224 -19.39 -7.28 -18.82
N LYS A 225 -19.10 -6.38 -17.86
CA LYS A 225 -19.90 -5.17 -17.63
C LYS A 225 -20.04 -4.34 -18.91
N PRO A 226 -21.23 -3.78 -19.22
CA PRO A 226 -21.36 -2.85 -20.34
C PRO A 226 -20.63 -1.53 -20.07
N MET A 227 -20.41 -0.75 -21.13
CA MET A 227 -19.85 0.60 -20.99
C MET A 227 -20.95 1.62 -20.67
N ALA A 228 -20.75 2.40 -19.61
CA ALA A 228 -21.60 3.53 -19.24
C ALA A 228 -21.09 4.84 -19.87
N THR A 229 -19.77 5.06 -19.85
CA THR A 229 -19.13 6.27 -20.38
C THR A 229 -17.95 5.89 -21.30
N ASP A 230 -17.34 6.89 -21.95
CA ASP A 230 -16.06 6.68 -22.64
C ASP A 230 -14.93 6.48 -21.61
N PRO A 231 -13.99 5.53 -21.86
CA PRO A 231 -12.84 5.33 -20.97
C PRO A 231 -11.98 6.59 -20.91
N GLY A 232 -11.39 6.84 -19.75
CA GLY A 232 -10.53 8.00 -19.48
C GLY A 232 -11.26 9.31 -19.20
N THR A 233 -12.61 9.34 -19.17
CA THR A 233 -13.38 10.60 -19.08
C THR A 233 -14.00 10.86 -17.73
N THR A 234 -14.47 9.83 -17.04
CA THR A 234 -15.24 9.95 -15.80
C THR A 234 -14.69 9.04 -14.72
N PHE A 235 -14.45 9.60 -13.54
CA PHE A 235 -14.12 8.79 -12.37
C PHE A 235 -15.34 7.95 -11.99
N ASN A 236 -15.10 6.65 -11.81
CA ASN A 236 -16.06 5.74 -11.21
C ASN A 236 -15.27 4.73 -10.37
N TYR A 237 -15.37 4.84 -9.04
CA TYR A 237 -14.65 3.92 -8.17
C TYR A 237 -15.13 2.51 -8.43
N SER A 238 -14.19 1.61 -8.67
CA SER A 238 -14.48 0.22 -9.03
C SER A 238 -13.44 -0.73 -8.45
N SER A 239 -13.85 -1.51 -7.46
CA SER A 239 -13.07 -2.62 -6.93
C SER A 239 -12.75 -3.63 -8.02
N GLY A 240 -13.75 -3.99 -8.83
CA GLY A 240 -13.56 -4.91 -9.93
C GLY A 240 -12.54 -4.45 -10.98
N ALA A 241 -12.46 -3.14 -11.26
CA ALA A 241 -11.41 -2.64 -12.15
C ALA A 241 -10.00 -2.98 -11.63
N THR A 242 -9.80 -2.98 -10.30
CA THR A 242 -8.51 -3.35 -9.72
C THR A 242 -8.27 -4.86 -9.82
N GLU A 243 -9.32 -5.66 -9.69
CA GLU A 243 -9.21 -7.11 -9.81
C GLU A 243 -8.71 -7.55 -11.20
N LEU A 244 -9.03 -6.79 -12.25
CA LEU A 244 -8.44 -7.02 -13.58
C LEU A 244 -6.91 -6.94 -13.58
N LEU A 245 -6.30 -6.18 -12.66
CA LEU A 245 -4.85 -5.99 -12.63
C LEU A 245 -4.11 -7.29 -12.29
N ALA A 246 -4.57 -8.09 -11.32
CA ALA A 246 -3.94 -9.38 -11.01
C ALA A 246 -3.91 -10.31 -12.23
N TYR A 247 -5.04 -10.41 -12.92
CA TYR A 247 -5.16 -11.21 -14.13
C TYR A 247 -4.25 -10.71 -15.25
N ILE A 248 -4.26 -9.39 -15.52
CA ILE A 248 -3.43 -8.75 -16.54
C ILE A 248 -1.94 -8.92 -16.20
N PHE A 249 -1.56 -8.75 -14.93
CA PHE A 249 -0.19 -8.94 -14.47
C PHE A 249 0.33 -10.34 -14.80
N GLN A 250 -0.45 -11.36 -14.43
CA GLN A 250 -0.09 -12.75 -14.71
C GLN A 250 -0.01 -13.04 -16.22
N LYS A 251 -0.93 -12.48 -17.03
CA LYS A 251 -0.90 -12.65 -18.49
C LYS A 251 0.30 -11.99 -19.15
N GLU A 252 0.73 -10.83 -18.68
CA GLU A 252 1.85 -10.10 -19.29
C GLU A 252 3.22 -10.61 -18.79
N THR A 253 3.33 -10.94 -17.50
CA THR A 253 4.61 -11.31 -16.87
C THR A 253 4.83 -12.83 -16.79
N GLY A 254 3.75 -13.62 -16.85
CA GLY A 254 3.78 -15.06 -16.55
C GLY A 254 3.90 -15.38 -15.06
N GLN A 255 3.88 -14.38 -14.17
CA GLN A 255 4.07 -14.52 -12.73
C GLN A 255 2.82 -14.14 -11.95
N ASP A 256 2.61 -14.78 -10.81
CA ASP A 256 1.60 -14.39 -9.83
C ASP A 256 2.00 -13.07 -9.17
N ILE A 257 1.06 -12.14 -9.01
CA ILE A 257 1.36 -10.79 -8.51
C ILE A 257 1.77 -10.80 -7.03
N GLU A 258 1.25 -11.70 -6.19
CA GLU A 258 1.66 -11.83 -4.79
C GLU A 258 3.08 -12.38 -4.69
N ALA A 259 3.40 -13.45 -5.43
CA ALA A 259 4.75 -14.02 -5.46
C ALA A 259 5.78 -13.00 -5.96
N TYR A 260 5.43 -12.22 -6.98
CA TYR A 260 6.26 -11.12 -7.47
C TYR A 260 6.42 -10.01 -6.42
N GLY A 261 5.33 -9.66 -5.74
CA GLY A 261 5.31 -8.69 -4.66
C GLY A 261 6.16 -9.12 -3.47
N GLU A 262 6.15 -10.41 -3.11
CA GLU A 262 7.01 -10.94 -2.05
C GLU A 262 8.48 -10.73 -2.39
N GLU A 263 8.91 -11.11 -3.60
CA GLU A 263 10.32 -10.99 -3.99
C GLU A 263 10.81 -9.55 -4.11
N HIS A 264 9.96 -8.64 -4.62
CA HIS A 264 10.42 -7.33 -5.07
C HIS A 264 9.93 -6.15 -4.23
N LEU A 265 8.96 -6.36 -3.32
CA LEU A 265 8.43 -5.34 -2.43
C LEU A 265 8.47 -5.78 -0.97
N PHE A 266 7.77 -6.86 -0.60
CA PHE A 266 7.56 -7.20 0.80
C PHE A 266 8.84 -7.66 1.49
N ALA A 267 9.57 -8.63 0.94
CA ALA A 267 10.84 -9.08 1.52
C ALA A 267 11.91 -7.98 1.58
N PRO A 268 12.14 -7.16 0.53
CA PRO A 268 13.05 -6.02 0.62
C PRO A 268 12.72 -5.00 1.71
N LEU A 269 11.43 -4.77 1.99
CA LEU A 269 10.98 -3.86 3.04
C LEU A 269 10.82 -4.54 4.41
N GLY A 270 11.01 -5.86 4.50
CA GLY A 270 10.79 -6.64 5.71
C GLY A 270 9.31 -6.61 6.15
N ILE A 271 8.39 -6.67 5.20
CA ILE A 271 6.94 -6.66 5.42
C ILE A 271 6.45 -8.11 5.50
N LYS A 272 5.67 -8.41 6.55
CA LYS A 272 4.91 -9.65 6.64
C LYS A 272 3.51 -9.42 6.11
N HIS A 273 3.01 -10.35 5.31
CA HIS A 273 1.68 -10.23 4.72
C HIS A 273 0.95 -11.56 4.61
N HIS A 274 -0.35 -11.46 4.38
CA HIS A 274 -1.19 -12.48 3.81
C HIS A 274 -2.07 -11.84 2.74
N TRP A 275 -2.31 -12.53 1.62
CA TRP A 275 -3.18 -12.01 0.55
C TRP A 275 -4.24 -13.04 0.19
N LYS A 276 -5.51 -12.68 0.34
CA LYS A 276 -6.63 -13.55 -0.06
C LYS A 276 -6.60 -13.82 -1.56
N ARG A 277 -7.23 -14.92 -1.93
CA ARG A 277 -7.45 -15.29 -3.33
C ARG A 277 -8.92 -15.52 -3.60
N THR A 278 -9.34 -15.15 -4.79
CA THR A 278 -10.68 -15.46 -5.30
C THR A 278 -10.89 -16.98 -5.38
N TYR A 279 -12.10 -17.41 -5.63
CA TYR A 279 -12.42 -18.85 -5.73
C TYR A 279 -11.71 -19.55 -6.89
N LEU A 280 -11.28 -18.82 -7.92
CA LEU A 280 -10.45 -19.34 -9.03
C LEU A 280 -8.95 -19.17 -8.78
N GLY A 281 -8.54 -18.77 -7.58
CA GLY A 281 -7.13 -18.66 -7.19
C GLY A 281 -6.43 -17.40 -7.68
N VAL A 282 -7.13 -16.43 -8.27
CA VAL A 282 -6.58 -15.11 -8.59
C VAL A 282 -6.36 -14.33 -7.30
N VAL A 283 -5.26 -13.60 -7.19
CA VAL A 283 -5.00 -12.76 -6.01
C VAL A 283 -6.04 -11.64 -5.96
N ASP A 284 -6.72 -11.51 -4.81
CA ASP A 284 -7.69 -10.45 -4.55
C ASP A 284 -6.97 -9.11 -4.37
N THR A 285 -6.72 -8.43 -5.48
CA THR A 285 -6.01 -7.14 -5.51
C THR A 285 -6.89 -5.96 -5.13
N GLU A 286 -8.18 -6.18 -5.02
CA GLU A 286 -9.13 -5.11 -4.68
C GLU A 286 -9.24 -4.86 -3.16
N GLY A 287 -9.14 -5.93 -2.34
CA GLY A 287 -9.38 -5.85 -0.89
C GLY A 287 -8.69 -6.92 -0.05
N GLY A 288 -7.98 -7.87 -0.66
CA GLY A 288 -7.55 -9.10 -0.01
C GLY A 288 -6.28 -9.04 0.82
N LEU A 289 -5.53 -7.94 0.84
CA LEU A 289 -4.25 -7.84 1.54
C LEU A 289 -4.44 -7.65 3.05
N TYR A 290 -3.59 -8.34 3.84
CA TYR A 290 -3.48 -8.21 5.29
C TYR A 290 -2.05 -7.79 5.65
N LEU A 291 -1.93 -6.74 6.45
CA LEU A 291 -0.67 -6.19 6.96
C LEU A 291 -0.84 -5.79 8.44
N THR A 292 0.27 -5.52 9.10
CA THR A 292 0.24 -4.67 10.31
C THR A 292 0.17 -3.19 9.90
N GLY A 293 -0.33 -2.32 10.78
CA GLY A 293 -0.31 -0.87 10.54
C GLY A 293 1.12 -0.33 10.37
N ALA A 294 2.08 -0.90 11.11
CA ALA A 294 3.50 -0.55 11.00
C ALA A 294 4.10 -0.96 9.64
N ASP A 295 3.71 -2.12 9.09
CA ASP A 295 4.14 -2.55 7.76
C ASP A 295 3.45 -1.74 6.65
N LEU A 296 2.19 -1.37 6.84
CA LEU A 296 1.50 -0.44 5.95
C LEU A 296 2.22 0.92 5.88
N ALA A 297 2.70 1.43 7.01
CA ALA A 297 3.46 2.68 7.06
C ALA A 297 4.74 2.63 6.22
N LYS A 298 5.39 1.46 6.07
CA LYS A 298 6.58 1.28 5.21
C LYS A 298 6.27 1.58 3.73
N ILE A 299 5.05 1.29 3.27
CA ILE A 299 4.61 1.66 1.91
C ILE A 299 4.54 3.19 1.78
N GLY A 300 3.97 3.90 2.75
CA GLY A 300 3.97 5.37 2.78
C GLY A 300 5.39 5.93 2.82
N TYR A 301 6.27 5.35 3.62
CA TYR A 301 7.66 5.77 3.76
C TYR A 301 8.48 5.56 2.47
N LEU A 302 8.25 4.44 1.76
CA LEU A 302 8.81 4.20 0.44
C LEU A 302 8.44 5.32 -0.56
N TYR A 303 7.17 5.76 -0.56
CA TYR A 303 6.69 6.84 -1.43
C TYR A 303 7.24 8.21 -1.01
N LEU A 304 7.41 8.49 0.30
CA LEU A 304 8.08 9.71 0.80
C LEU A 304 9.53 9.82 0.32
N HIS A 305 10.18 8.69 0.09
CA HIS A 305 11.57 8.62 -0.39
C HIS A 305 11.65 8.36 -1.92
N ASP A 306 10.65 8.79 -2.69
CA ASP A 306 10.67 8.67 -4.16
C ASP A 306 10.91 7.22 -4.64
N GLY A 307 10.49 6.21 -3.88
CA GLY A 307 10.66 4.79 -4.20
C GLY A 307 12.06 4.21 -3.88
N MET A 308 12.88 4.93 -3.13
CA MET A 308 14.14 4.42 -2.57
C MET A 308 13.91 3.73 -1.23
N TRP A 309 14.70 2.70 -0.95
CA TRP A 309 14.72 1.99 0.32
C TRP A 309 16.13 1.48 0.60
N ASP A 310 16.76 1.95 1.66
CA ASP A 310 18.11 1.55 2.10
C ASP A 310 19.14 1.49 0.95
N GLY A 311 19.24 2.60 0.21
CA GLY A 311 20.15 2.75 -0.93
C GLY A 311 19.72 2.01 -2.21
N ARG A 312 18.61 1.27 -2.19
CA ARG A 312 18.07 0.52 -3.33
C ARG A 312 16.84 1.20 -3.91
N ARG A 313 16.71 1.20 -5.23
CA ARG A 313 15.48 1.63 -5.89
C ARG A 313 14.50 0.46 -5.97
N ILE A 314 13.42 0.57 -5.21
CA ILE A 314 12.33 -0.42 -5.20
C ILE A 314 11.28 -0.06 -6.26
N VAL A 315 10.84 1.20 -6.29
CA VAL A 315 9.89 1.72 -7.30
C VAL A 315 10.55 2.89 -8.02
N SER A 316 10.33 3.07 -9.31
CA SER A 316 10.87 4.23 -10.02
C SER A 316 10.28 5.54 -9.49
N LYS A 317 11.12 6.59 -9.45
CA LYS A 317 10.66 7.93 -9.08
C LYS A 317 9.51 8.41 -9.99
N GLU A 318 9.57 8.04 -11.26
CA GLU A 318 8.53 8.40 -12.23
C GLU A 318 7.20 7.71 -11.91
N TRP A 319 7.21 6.44 -11.50
CA TRP A 319 5.98 5.77 -11.08
C TRP A 319 5.38 6.38 -9.81
N VAL A 320 6.22 6.69 -8.81
CA VAL A 320 5.78 7.39 -7.60
C VAL A 320 5.13 8.72 -7.97
N LYS A 321 5.78 9.52 -8.81
CA LYS A 321 5.23 10.80 -9.29
C LYS A 321 3.90 10.61 -10.02
N GLN A 322 3.78 9.64 -10.92
CA GLN A 322 2.51 9.36 -11.61
C GLN A 322 1.44 8.88 -10.66
N SER A 323 1.79 8.00 -9.71
CA SER A 323 0.83 7.52 -8.70
C SER A 323 0.20 8.66 -7.90
N LEU A 324 0.96 9.74 -7.69
CA LEU A 324 0.57 10.90 -6.89
C LEU A 324 0.17 12.12 -7.75
N THR A 325 0.01 11.93 -9.06
CA THR A 325 -0.51 12.95 -9.96
C THR A 325 -2.04 12.95 -9.92
N PRO A 326 -2.70 14.11 -9.72
CA PRO A 326 -4.16 14.20 -9.70
C PRO A 326 -4.73 14.11 -11.12
N PHE A 327 -4.86 12.89 -11.66
CA PHE A 327 -5.33 12.64 -13.01
C PHE A 327 -6.81 12.96 -13.21
N VAL A 328 -7.61 12.75 -12.16
CA VAL A 328 -9.07 12.90 -12.26
C VAL A 328 -9.63 13.48 -10.96
N ASP A 329 -10.71 14.24 -11.09
CA ASP A 329 -11.56 14.70 -10.00
C ASP A 329 -12.55 13.59 -9.64
N THR A 330 -12.62 13.24 -8.37
CA THR A 330 -13.52 12.16 -7.93
C THR A 330 -14.97 12.63 -7.75
N GLY A 331 -15.20 13.93 -7.67
CA GLY A 331 -16.50 14.48 -7.27
C GLY A 331 -16.79 14.41 -5.76
N TRP A 332 -15.95 13.71 -4.97
CA TRP A 332 -16.14 13.55 -3.53
C TRP A 332 -15.26 14.53 -2.75
N GLN A 333 -15.86 15.43 -2.01
CA GLN A 333 -15.17 16.35 -1.07
C GLN A 333 -13.90 17.02 -1.63
N GLY A 334 -13.80 17.19 -2.95
CA GLY A 334 -12.62 17.76 -3.62
C GLY A 334 -11.43 16.80 -3.76
N LEU A 335 -11.59 15.54 -3.37
CA LEU A 335 -10.58 14.51 -3.57
C LEU A 335 -10.23 14.33 -5.04
N LYS A 336 -8.94 14.14 -5.32
CA LYS A 336 -8.42 13.73 -6.63
C LYS A 336 -7.93 12.29 -6.55
N TYR A 337 -7.68 11.69 -7.72
CA TYR A 337 -7.20 10.31 -7.80
C TYR A 337 -6.02 10.17 -8.74
N GLY A 338 -5.00 9.43 -8.27
CA GLY A 338 -3.82 9.06 -9.03
C GLY A 338 -3.86 7.59 -9.46
N PHE A 339 -2.71 6.90 -9.47
CA PHE A 339 -2.67 5.45 -9.71
C PHE A 339 -2.94 4.70 -8.40
N LYS A 340 -4.23 4.51 -8.09
CA LYS A 340 -4.74 3.85 -6.89
C LYS A 340 -4.38 4.57 -5.57
N TRP A 341 -4.13 5.87 -5.65
CA TRP A 341 -3.97 6.76 -4.52
C TRP A 341 -5.07 7.82 -4.52
N TRP A 342 -5.70 8.04 -3.35
CA TRP A 342 -6.54 9.18 -3.07
C TRP A 342 -5.66 10.37 -2.71
N LEU A 343 -6.00 11.53 -3.22
CA LEU A 343 -5.25 12.77 -3.03
C LEU A 343 -6.16 13.81 -2.41
N TYR A 344 -6.03 14.02 -1.09
CA TYR A 344 -6.82 14.99 -0.34
C TYR A 344 -6.16 16.37 -0.47
N PRO A 345 -6.84 17.38 -1.08
CA PRO A 345 -6.26 18.68 -1.30
C PRO A 345 -6.09 19.43 0.01
N ARG A 346 -4.92 20.04 0.20
CA ARG A 346 -4.68 20.99 1.29
C ARG A 346 -5.32 22.34 0.96
N LYS A 347 -5.42 23.23 1.96
CA LYS A 347 -6.06 24.56 1.81
C LYS A 347 -5.53 25.40 0.64
N ASP A 348 -4.28 25.20 0.23
CA ASP A 348 -3.70 25.89 -0.93
C ASP A 348 -4.09 25.29 -2.29
N GLY A 349 -4.77 24.15 -2.31
CA GLY A 349 -5.21 23.42 -3.50
C GLY A 349 -4.09 22.87 -4.39
N ARG A 350 -2.82 23.00 -3.98
CA ARG A 350 -1.63 22.59 -4.74
C ARG A 350 -0.94 21.40 -4.14
N ARG A 351 -1.02 21.24 -2.83
CA ARG A 351 -0.44 20.14 -2.07
C ARG A 351 -1.52 19.16 -1.64
N PHE A 352 -1.13 17.92 -1.44
CA PHE A 352 -2.06 16.84 -1.10
C PHE A 352 -1.54 16.04 0.08
N VAL A 353 -2.47 15.54 0.90
CA VAL A 353 -2.26 14.36 1.73
C VAL A 353 -2.51 13.15 0.82
N TRP A 354 -1.57 12.23 0.77
CA TRP A 354 -1.72 11.00 0.00
C TRP A 354 -2.37 9.93 0.86
N MET A 355 -3.40 9.30 0.34
CA MET A 355 -4.21 8.41 1.16
C MET A 355 -4.47 7.08 0.48
N GLY A 356 -4.30 5.99 1.24
CA GLY A 356 -4.94 4.71 1.01
C GLY A 356 -6.18 4.64 1.90
N ILE A 357 -7.36 4.40 1.31
CA ILE A 357 -8.63 4.33 2.02
C ILE A 357 -9.22 2.93 1.82
N GLY A 358 -9.58 2.27 2.91
CA GLY A 358 -10.17 0.93 2.92
C GLY A 358 -11.42 0.85 3.77
N PHE A 359 -12.36 0.03 3.32
CA PHE A 359 -13.63 -0.25 3.94
C PHE A 359 -13.49 -0.67 5.40
N GLY A 360 -14.38 -0.19 6.27
CA GLY A 360 -14.40 -0.49 7.70
C GLY A 360 -13.39 0.28 8.54
N GLY A 361 -12.62 1.24 7.97
CA GLY A 361 -11.74 2.12 8.75
C GLY A 361 -10.25 1.99 8.49
N GLN A 362 -9.83 1.29 7.42
CA GLN A 362 -8.41 1.18 7.06
C GLN A 362 -7.92 2.48 6.43
N ARG A 363 -6.83 3.04 6.95
CA ARG A 363 -6.25 4.29 6.44
C ARG A 363 -4.73 4.24 6.44
N LEU A 364 -4.14 4.64 5.32
CA LEU A 364 -2.77 5.10 5.21
C LEU A 364 -2.83 6.58 4.87
N MET A 365 -2.33 7.44 5.73
CA MET A 365 -2.25 8.88 5.49
C MET A 365 -0.80 9.31 5.48
N VAL A 366 -0.36 9.93 4.39
CA VAL A 366 1.00 10.43 4.20
C VAL A 366 0.96 11.93 3.97
N PHE A 367 1.66 12.67 4.81
CA PHE A 367 1.80 14.13 4.78
C PHE A 367 3.22 14.46 4.35
N PRO A 368 3.47 14.65 3.05
CA PRO A 368 4.83 14.70 2.52
C PRO A 368 5.65 15.88 3.05
N GLU A 369 5.05 17.05 3.18
CA GLU A 369 5.76 18.24 3.66
C GLU A 369 6.13 18.15 5.15
N GLU A 370 5.33 17.41 5.91
CA GLU A 370 5.56 17.17 7.34
C GLU A 370 6.40 15.92 7.61
N GLN A 371 6.69 15.13 6.57
CA GLN A 371 7.30 13.80 6.69
C GLN A 371 6.60 12.92 7.74
N LEU A 372 5.27 13.03 7.77
CA LEU A 372 4.40 12.37 8.74
C LEU A 372 3.61 11.27 8.04
N ILE A 373 3.53 10.13 8.68
CA ILE A 373 2.65 9.02 8.27
C ILE A 373 1.75 8.68 9.46
N ALA A 374 0.48 8.46 9.20
CA ALA A 374 -0.44 7.89 10.15
C ALA A 374 -1.14 6.68 9.53
N THR A 375 -1.27 5.62 10.30
CA THR A 375 -2.05 4.44 9.94
C THR A 375 -3.16 4.22 10.95
N PHE A 376 -4.31 3.83 10.43
CA PHE A 376 -5.48 3.42 11.22
C PHE A 376 -5.96 2.09 10.68
N THR A 377 -6.35 1.20 11.59
CA THR A 377 -7.12 0.01 11.24
C THR A 377 -8.42 0.00 12.02
N GLY A 378 -9.45 -0.62 11.49
CA GLY A 378 -10.74 -0.72 12.13
C GLY A 378 -11.66 -1.70 11.41
N TRP A 379 -12.81 -2.02 12.00
CA TRP A 379 -13.75 -2.95 11.38
C TRP A 379 -15.20 -2.54 11.62
N ASP A 380 -15.54 -1.26 11.31
CA ASP A 380 -16.92 -0.74 11.40
C ASP A 380 -17.62 -0.88 10.04
N ILE A 381 -17.78 -2.14 9.59
CA ILE A 381 -18.25 -2.49 8.24
C ILE A 381 -19.73 -2.23 7.97
N LEU A 382 -20.53 -1.95 9.00
CA LEU A 382 -21.94 -1.60 8.84
C LEU A 382 -22.20 -0.09 8.83
N LYS A 383 -21.22 0.72 9.29
CA LYS A 383 -21.37 2.18 9.32
C LYS A 383 -20.40 2.87 8.37
N ASP A 384 -19.18 2.34 8.26
CA ASP A 384 -18.05 2.84 7.44
C ASP A 384 -17.98 4.39 7.39
N PRO A 385 -17.71 5.05 8.53
CA PRO A 385 -17.81 6.49 8.63
C PRO A 385 -16.75 7.20 7.77
N ALA A 386 -17.16 8.22 7.01
CA ALA A 386 -16.29 9.04 6.17
C ALA A 386 -15.52 10.07 7.03
N ILE A 387 -14.48 9.65 7.72
CA ILE A 387 -13.71 10.43 8.71
C ILE A 387 -12.40 11.02 8.16
N ASP A 388 -12.07 10.78 6.90
CA ASP A 388 -10.76 11.06 6.32
C ASP A 388 -10.35 12.53 6.41
N ALA A 389 -11.25 13.43 6.03
CA ALA A 389 -11.01 14.87 6.07
C ALA A 389 -10.82 15.37 7.51
N GLU A 390 -11.61 14.86 8.46
CA GLU A 390 -11.49 15.25 9.87
C GLU A 390 -10.16 14.78 10.46
N LEU A 391 -9.80 13.52 10.24
CA LEU A 391 -8.53 12.96 10.74
C LEU A 391 -7.33 13.70 10.14
N ALA A 392 -7.32 13.96 8.83
CA ALA A 392 -6.25 14.71 8.19
C ALA A 392 -6.11 16.13 8.79
N ASN A 393 -7.23 16.83 9.00
CA ASN A 393 -7.23 18.16 9.59
C ASN A 393 -6.85 18.17 11.07
N ARG A 394 -7.04 17.09 11.81
CA ARG A 394 -6.64 16.96 13.21
C ARG A 394 -5.17 16.56 13.38
N LEU A 395 -4.61 15.79 12.45
CA LEU A 395 -3.20 15.38 12.49
C LEU A 395 -2.24 16.52 12.11
N LEU A 396 -2.62 17.36 11.14
CA LEU A 396 -1.78 18.46 10.70
C LEU A 396 -1.35 19.43 11.83
N PRO A 397 -2.23 19.87 12.75
CA PRO A 397 -1.84 20.72 13.87
C PRO A 397 -0.91 20.05 14.88
N ALA A 398 -0.80 18.72 14.88
CA ALA A 398 0.16 18.03 15.76
C ALA A 398 1.61 18.36 15.40
N VAL A 399 1.88 18.81 14.17
CA VAL A 399 3.25 19.15 13.73
C VAL A 399 3.62 20.54 14.18
N VAL A 400 4.43 20.63 15.24
CA VAL A 400 4.90 21.89 15.84
C VAL A 400 6.29 22.31 15.35
N VAL A 401 7.08 21.37 14.81
CA VAL A 401 8.38 21.64 14.16
C VAL A 401 8.30 21.21 12.71
N ALA A 402 8.51 22.13 11.78
CA ALA A 402 8.24 21.94 10.37
C ALA A 402 9.15 20.89 9.68
N ARG A 403 10.36 20.66 10.19
CA ARG A 403 11.35 19.76 9.55
C ARG A 403 11.91 18.75 10.52
N CYS A 404 12.22 17.56 10.03
CA CYS A 404 12.98 16.56 10.76
C CYS A 404 14.42 17.06 10.99
N GLN A 405 14.99 16.74 12.15
CA GLN A 405 16.40 17.06 12.42
C GLN A 405 17.25 16.24 11.44
N GLY A 406 18.03 16.92 10.63
CA GLY A 406 18.87 16.29 9.59
C GLY A 406 18.55 16.63 8.15
N ASP A 407 17.42 17.21 7.84
CA ASP A 407 17.02 17.62 6.48
C ASP A 407 17.66 18.94 6.00
N ALA A 408 18.90 19.19 6.36
CA ALA A 408 19.58 20.43 6.00
C ALA A 408 19.91 20.59 4.49
N HIS A 409 19.59 19.57 3.65
CA HIS A 409 19.90 19.57 2.22
C HIS A 409 18.77 18.96 1.37
N LYS A 410 17.71 19.71 1.15
CA LYS A 410 16.90 19.61 -0.08
C LYS A 410 16.37 20.98 -0.48
#